data_0a2ef6f1c96f8c712f7d192c6c775054
#
_entry.id   0a2ef6f1c96f8c712f7d192c6c775054
#
_cell.length_a   1.000
_cell.length_b   1.000
_cell.length_c   1.000
_cell.angle_alpha   90.00
_cell.angle_beta   90.00
_cell.angle_gamma   90.00
#
_symmetry.space_group_name_H-M   'P 1'
#
loop_
_entity.id
_entity.type
_entity.pdbx_description
1 polymer ?
#
loop_
_entity_poly.entity_id
_entity_poly.type
_entity_poly.pdbx_seq_one_letter_code
_entity_poly.pdbx_strand_id
1 'polypeptide(L)'
;MLGAARRLWAQAPSFLRFRPLARPVAVPLEDMTTRWRARQFVADAVTLDSAATPNQPIRITGSIVRTAADGNTPDQFQAVCLRCPHEGCDVEFVRDPGGLPPEVIAEVGHPVTDPVYMCPCHNSTFTVDTGERLAGPAPRGLYRFRVTGVTDAAIEINEVEEDVLLFV
;
A
#
# COMPACT_ATOMS: atom_id res chain seq x y z
N MET A 1 29.77 -2.04 -33.01
CA MET A 1 29.39 -2.52 -31.66
C MET A 1 29.05 -1.29 -30.79
N LEU A 2 27.77 -0.97 -30.65
CA LEU A 2 27.30 0.17 -29.85
C LEU A 2 26.73 -0.41 -28.56
N GLY A 3 27.45 -0.21 -27.45
CA GLY A 3 27.03 -0.60 -26.12
C GLY A 3 25.87 0.23 -25.64
N ALA A 4 24.72 -0.40 -25.42
CA ALA A 4 23.58 0.22 -24.77
C ALA A 4 23.91 0.51 -23.30
N ALA A 5 24.14 1.77 -22.97
CA ALA A 5 24.28 2.23 -21.60
C ALA A 5 22.90 2.05 -20.90
N ARG A 6 22.74 1.02 -20.09
CA ARG A 6 21.67 0.89 -19.13
C ARG A 6 21.80 2.05 -18.12
N ARG A 7 20.92 3.03 -18.22
CA ARG A 7 20.75 4.04 -17.16
C ARG A 7 20.16 3.30 -15.95
N LEU A 8 21.03 2.95 -15.02
CA LEU A 8 20.64 2.63 -13.65
C LEU A 8 20.07 3.92 -13.04
N TRP A 9 18.78 4.04 -12.99
CA TRP A 9 18.13 5.00 -12.13
C TRP A 9 18.41 4.55 -10.71
N ALA A 10 19.42 5.14 -10.09
CA ALA A 10 19.62 5.03 -8.66
C ALA A 10 18.40 5.68 -8.00
N GLN A 11 17.45 4.86 -7.59
CA GLN A 11 16.41 5.32 -6.66
C GLN A 11 17.14 5.77 -5.40
N ALA A 12 17.10 7.07 -5.13
CA ALA A 12 17.53 7.58 -3.84
C ALA A 12 16.75 6.79 -2.78
N PRO A 13 17.40 6.26 -1.74
CA PRO A 13 16.71 5.55 -0.70
C PRO A 13 15.70 6.52 -0.08
N SER A 14 14.42 6.32 -0.38
CA SER A 14 13.36 7.02 0.30
C SER A 14 13.38 6.51 1.73
N PHE A 15 13.90 7.31 2.66
CA PHE A 15 13.87 7.03 4.09
C PHE A 15 12.44 7.17 4.58
N LEU A 16 11.59 6.19 4.26
CA LEU A 16 10.25 6.12 4.81
C LEU A 16 10.39 5.97 6.32
N ARG A 17 9.79 6.90 7.05
CA ARG A 17 9.70 6.82 8.49
C ARG A 17 8.44 6.09 8.87
N PHE A 18 8.55 5.16 9.81
CA PHE A 18 7.43 4.41 10.34
C PHE A 18 7.25 4.71 11.82
N ARG A 19 6.01 4.72 12.26
CA ARG A 19 5.63 4.85 13.67
C ARG A 19 4.84 3.64 14.13
N PRO A 20 5.00 3.24 15.38
CA PRO A 20 4.17 2.19 15.96
C PRO A 20 2.68 2.56 15.91
N LEU A 21 1.85 1.57 15.62
CA LEU A 21 0.40 1.67 15.84
C LEU A 21 0.11 1.71 17.34
N ALA A 22 -1.01 2.33 17.72
CA ALA A 22 -1.49 2.32 19.11
C ALA A 22 -1.75 0.89 19.60
N ARG A 23 -2.19 0.02 18.67
CA ARG A 23 -2.36 -1.41 18.88
C ARG A 23 -1.95 -2.17 17.61
N PRO A 24 -1.21 -3.28 17.74
CA PRO A 24 -0.96 -4.18 16.63
C PRO A 24 -2.25 -4.67 15.97
N VAL A 25 -2.21 -4.81 14.65
CA VAL A 25 -3.28 -5.47 13.90
C VAL A 25 -2.83 -6.89 13.58
N ALA A 26 -3.67 -7.87 13.89
CA ALA A 26 -3.46 -9.27 13.54
C ALA A 26 -4.46 -9.67 12.46
N VAL A 27 -3.98 -10.09 11.30
CA VAL A 27 -4.80 -10.62 10.21
C VAL A 27 -4.64 -12.13 10.19
N PRO A 28 -5.74 -12.95 10.27
CA PRO A 28 -5.63 -14.39 10.25
C PRO A 28 -4.88 -14.90 9.02
N LEU A 29 -3.86 -15.72 9.21
CA LEU A 29 -3.05 -16.25 8.11
C LEU A 29 -3.88 -17.19 7.21
N GLU A 30 -4.85 -17.91 7.77
CA GLU A 30 -5.77 -18.77 7.03
C GLU A 30 -6.60 -18.03 5.97
N ASP A 31 -6.83 -16.73 6.16
CA ASP A 31 -7.52 -15.87 5.19
C ASP A 31 -6.63 -15.45 4.02
N MET A 32 -5.32 -15.68 4.09
CA MET A 32 -4.32 -15.14 3.19
C MET A 32 -3.48 -16.23 2.49
N THR A 33 -4.14 -17.33 2.08
CA THR A 33 -3.47 -18.56 1.60
C THR A 33 -3.04 -18.53 0.13
N THR A 34 -3.57 -17.62 -0.68
CA THR A 34 -3.28 -17.58 -2.13
C THR A 34 -2.73 -16.23 -2.57
N ARG A 35 -1.84 -16.23 -3.56
CA ARG A 35 -1.33 -14.99 -4.17
C ARG A 35 -2.48 -14.10 -4.62
N TRP A 36 -2.33 -12.80 -4.42
CA TRP A 36 -3.33 -11.75 -4.69
C TRP A 36 -4.60 -11.86 -3.83
N ARG A 37 -4.58 -12.65 -2.76
CA ARG A 37 -5.62 -12.55 -1.75
C ARG A 37 -5.47 -11.25 -0.99
N ALA A 38 -6.55 -10.47 -0.94
CA ALA A 38 -6.60 -9.18 -0.25
C ALA A 38 -7.58 -9.24 0.94
N ARG A 39 -7.23 -8.54 2.02
CA ARG A 39 -8.09 -8.32 3.20
C ARG A 39 -7.99 -6.88 3.64
N GLN A 40 -9.13 -6.27 3.95
CA GLN A 40 -9.15 -4.96 4.60
C GLN A 40 -9.03 -5.12 6.12
N PHE A 41 -8.42 -4.12 6.74
CA PHE A 41 -8.31 -4.00 8.19
C PHE A 41 -8.44 -2.53 8.60
N VAL A 42 -8.64 -2.31 9.90
CA VAL A 42 -8.62 -0.97 10.50
C VAL A 42 -7.52 -0.94 11.54
N ALA A 43 -6.66 0.06 11.45
CA ALA A 43 -5.58 0.31 12.39
C ALA A 43 -5.86 1.57 13.21
N ASP A 44 -5.46 1.56 14.47
CA ASP A 44 -5.45 2.73 15.33
C ASP A 44 -4.01 3.29 15.38
N ALA A 45 -3.78 4.47 14.82
CA ALA A 45 -2.49 5.15 14.83
C ALA A 45 -2.45 6.25 15.90
N VAL A 46 -1.26 6.46 16.47
CA VAL A 46 -1.04 7.57 17.42
C VAL A 46 -0.83 8.85 16.62
N THR A 47 -1.59 9.90 16.94
CA THR A 47 -1.41 11.23 16.32
C THR A 47 -0.01 11.78 16.57
N LEU A 48 0.53 12.46 15.56
CA LEU A 48 1.63 13.38 15.75
C LEU A 48 1.11 14.56 16.56
N ASP A 49 1.70 14.79 17.73
CA ASP A 49 1.31 15.82 18.69
C ASP A 49 0.59 17.04 18.08
N SER A 50 -0.71 17.03 18.10
CA SER A 50 -1.43 18.29 18.05
C SER A 50 -1.70 18.71 19.50
N ALA A 51 -1.25 19.88 19.88
CA ALA A 51 -1.52 20.46 21.18
C ALA A 51 -3.01 20.58 21.51
N ALA A 52 -3.88 20.34 20.53
CA ALA A 52 -5.34 20.45 20.64
C ALA A 52 -6.03 19.15 21.11
N THR A 53 -5.47 17.97 20.85
CA THR A 53 -6.06 16.68 21.24
C THR A 53 -4.97 15.64 21.52
N PRO A 54 -4.39 15.66 22.72
CA PRO A 54 -3.41 14.64 23.09
C PRO A 54 -4.11 13.27 23.16
N ASN A 55 -3.51 12.28 22.46
CA ASN A 55 -3.81 10.85 22.58
C ASN A 55 -5.14 10.31 22.02
N GLN A 56 -5.79 10.96 21.07
CA GLN A 56 -6.86 10.27 20.35
C GLN A 56 -6.26 9.47 19.17
N PRO A 57 -6.48 8.14 19.11
CA PRO A 57 -6.03 7.36 17.98
C PRO A 57 -6.80 7.74 16.72
N ILE A 58 -6.08 7.95 15.62
CA ILE A 58 -6.68 8.08 14.29
C ILE A 58 -6.94 6.67 13.75
N ARG A 59 -8.15 6.43 13.27
CA ARG A 59 -8.50 5.18 12.61
C ARG A 59 -8.16 5.26 11.13
N ILE A 60 -7.33 4.33 10.67
CA ILE A 60 -6.86 4.25 9.29
C ILE A 60 -7.32 2.93 8.69
N THR A 61 -8.09 3.00 7.60
CA THR A 61 -8.44 1.81 6.83
C THR A 61 -7.26 1.40 5.96
N GLY A 62 -6.87 0.15 6.07
CA GLY A 62 -5.80 -0.46 5.28
C GLY A 62 -6.26 -1.70 4.52
N SER A 63 -5.43 -2.10 3.57
CA SER A 63 -5.53 -3.38 2.88
C SER A 63 -4.20 -4.11 2.97
N ILE A 64 -4.25 -5.40 3.26
CA ILE A 64 -3.10 -6.29 3.15
C ILE A 64 -3.34 -7.27 2.00
N VAL A 65 -2.31 -7.53 1.21
CA VAL A 65 -2.33 -8.47 0.08
C VAL A 65 -1.15 -9.42 0.20
N ARG A 66 -1.40 -10.71 -0.05
CA ARG A 66 -0.33 -11.68 -0.27
C ARG A 66 0.23 -11.48 -1.68
N THR A 67 1.50 -11.14 -1.80
CA THR A 67 2.16 -10.86 -3.08
C THR A 67 2.92 -12.07 -3.64
N ALA A 68 3.29 -13.04 -2.80
CA ALA A 68 3.98 -14.25 -3.19
C ALA A 68 3.06 -15.49 -3.25
N ALA A 69 3.42 -16.45 -4.10
CA ALA A 69 2.67 -17.70 -4.22
C ALA A 69 2.86 -18.59 -2.99
N ASP A 70 4.08 -18.64 -2.45
CA ASP A 70 4.50 -19.56 -1.40
C ASP A 70 5.21 -18.82 -0.26
N GLY A 71 5.30 -19.49 0.89
CA GLY A 71 5.98 -19.01 2.09
C GLY A 71 5.10 -18.14 2.98
N ASN A 72 5.59 -17.84 4.19
CA ASN A 72 4.91 -17.04 5.19
C ASN A 72 5.90 -16.13 5.94
N THR A 73 6.65 -15.33 5.18
CA THR A 73 7.55 -14.31 5.72
C THR A 73 6.96 -12.90 5.51
N PRO A 74 7.31 -11.91 6.31
CA PRO A 74 6.72 -10.56 6.23
C PRO A 74 6.81 -9.91 4.85
N ASP A 75 7.89 -10.15 4.10
CA ASP A 75 8.12 -9.61 2.75
C ASP A 75 7.18 -10.17 1.67
N GLN A 76 6.43 -11.20 2.00
CA GLN A 76 5.44 -11.80 1.10
C GLN A 76 4.05 -11.19 1.23
N PHE A 77 3.92 -10.18 2.08
CA PHE A 77 2.69 -9.45 2.31
C PHE A 77 2.95 -7.95 2.18
N GLN A 78 2.11 -7.29 1.41
CA GLN A 78 2.11 -5.82 1.31
C GLN A 78 0.87 -5.25 1.98
N ALA A 79 1.07 -4.28 2.86
CA ALA A 79 -0.01 -3.58 3.53
C ALA A 79 0.05 -2.08 3.24
N VAL A 80 -1.09 -1.51 2.81
CA VAL A 80 -1.19 -0.09 2.41
C VAL A 80 -2.41 0.57 3.03
N CYS A 81 -2.34 1.89 3.20
CA CYS A 81 -3.48 2.72 3.55
C CYS A 81 -4.38 2.89 2.32
N LEU A 82 -5.69 2.73 2.49
CA LEU A 82 -6.68 2.90 1.42
C LEU A 82 -7.13 4.37 1.25
N ARG A 83 -6.30 5.33 1.61
CA ARG A 83 -6.49 6.76 1.32
C ARG A 83 -5.60 7.19 0.17
N CYS A 84 -6.22 7.73 -0.87
CA CYS A 84 -5.50 8.23 -2.04
C CYS A 84 -4.67 9.47 -1.68
N PRO A 85 -3.36 9.50 -1.95
CA PRO A 85 -2.51 10.65 -1.63
C PRO A 85 -2.82 11.92 -2.43
N HIS A 86 -3.75 11.87 -3.39
CA HIS A 86 -4.18 13.04 -4.16
C HIS A 86 -5.14 13.91 -3.34
N GLU A 87 -6.34 13.40 -3.04
CA GLU A 87 -7.40 14.17 -2.36
C GLU A 87 -8.12 13.35 -1.27
N GLY A 88 -7.52 12.28 -0.80
CA GLY A 88 -8.05 11.50 0.32
C GLY A 88 -9.26 10.61 0.00
N CYS A 89 -9.61 10.41 -1.26
CA CYS A 89 -10.66 9.45 -1.62
C CYS A 89 -10.25 8.02 -1.24
N ASP A 90 -11.24 7.17 -1.01
CA ASP A 90 -10.99 5.76 -0.75
C ASP A 90 -10.48 5.06 -2.01
N VAL A 91 -9.50 4.19 -1.83
CA VAL A 91 -8.85 3.41 -2.89
C VAL A 91 -9.40 2.00 -2.87
N GLU A 92 -9.66 1.44 -4.05
CA GLU A 92 -10.20 0.10 -4.22
C GLU A 92 -9.15 -0.89 -4.74
N PHE A 93 -9.25 -2.13 -4.28
CA PHE A 93 -8.45 -3.24 -4.82
C PHE A 93 -9.13 -3.79 -6.08
N VAL A 94 -8.47 -3.67 -7.21
CA VAL A 94 -8.92 -4.17 -8.52
C VAL A 94 -8.17 -5.45 -8.84
N ARG A 95 -8.85 -6.58 -8.65
CA ARG A 95 -8.27 -7.91 -8.89
C ARG A 95 -7.99 -8.18 -10.36
N ASP A 96 -8.92 -7.77 -11.22
CA ASP A 96 -8.82 -7.94 -12.68
C ASP A 96 -8.58 -6.58 -13.34
N PRO A 97 -7.35 -6.29 -13.79
CA PRO A 97 -7.04 -5.01 -14.41
C PRO A 97 -7.57 -4.87 -15.84
N GLY A 98 -8.19 -5.91 -16.40
CA GLY A 98 -8.77 -5.86 -17.75
C GLY A 98 -9.87 -4.81 -17.94
N GLY A 99 -10.47 -4.34 -16.84
CA GLY A 99 -11.49 -3.28 -16.83
C GLY A 99 -10.95 -1.89 -16.50
N LEU A 100 -9.64 -1.68 -16.46
CA LEU A 100 -9.07 -0.35 -16.18
C LEU A 100 -9.44 0.66 -17.27
N PRO A 101 -9.65 1.94 -16.91
CA PRO A 101 -9.92 2.99 -17.86
C PRO A 101 -8.84 3.11 -18.95
N PRO A 102 -9.22 3.38 -20.22
CA PRO A 102 -8.27 3.47 -21.33
C PRO A 102 -7.16 4.51 -21.10
N GLU A 103 -7.46 5.60 -20.41
CA GLU A 103 -6.49 6.65 -20.06
C GLU A 103 -5.42 6.14 -19.10
N VAL A 104 -5.78 5.24 -18.17
CA VAL A 104 -4.81 4.60 -17.26
C VAL A 104 -3.86 3.72 -18.07
N ILE A 105 -4.39 2.88 -18.96
CA ILE A 105 -3.57 2.01 -19.81
C ILE A 105 -2.65 2.83 -20.72
N ALA A 106 -3.16 3.94 -21.27
CA ALA A 106 -2.37 4.83 -22.12
C ALA A 106 -1.21 5.50 -21.34
N GLU A 107 -1.44 5.93 -20.09
CA GLU A 107 -0.41 6.53 -19.25
C GLU A 107 0.65 5.49 -18.83
N VAL A 108 0.23 4.28 -18.48
CA VAL A 108 1.15 3.18 -18.13
C VAL A 108 2.00 2.75 -19.33
N GLY A 109 1.45 2.80 -20.54
CA GLY A 109 2.16 2.51 -21.80
C GLY A 109 2.39 1.03 -22.11
N HIS A 110 1.88 0.13 -21.28
CA HIS A 110 1.92 -1.31 -21.50
C HIS A 110 0.72 -1.99 -20.83
N PRO A 111 0.36 -3.23 -21.22
CA PRO A 111 -0.70 -3.98 -20.55
C PRO A 111 -0.40 -4.18 -19.07
N VAL A 112 -1.41 -3.92 -18.23
CA VAL A 112 -1.37 -4.23 -16.79
C VAL A 112 -1.96 -5.63 -16.60
N THR A 113 -1.18 -6.55 -16.06
CA THR A 113 -1.54 -7.97 -15.92
C THR A 113 -1.80 -8.37 -14.47
N ASP A 114 -1.15 -7.72 -13.53
CA ASP A 114 -1.32 -7.97 -12.10
C ASP A 114 -2.42 -7.07 -11.51
N PRO A 115 -3.05 -7.48 -10.40
CA PRO A 115 -3.98 -6.64 -9.67
C PRO A 115 -3.37 -5.29 -9.32
N VAL A 116 -4.22 -4.27 -9.19
CA VAL A 116 -3.83 -2.91 -8.84
C VAL A 116 -4.71 -2.36 -7.74
N TYR A 117 -4.29 -1.27 -7.14
CA TYR A 117 -5.17 -0.37 -6.42
C TYR A 117 -5.56 0.80 -7.33
N MET A 118 -6.82 1.21 -7.31
CA MET A 118 -7.31 2.35 -8.08
C MET A 118 -8.18 3.26 -7.23
N CYS A 119 -7.97 4.55 -7.37
CA CYS A 119 -8.81 5.58 -6.78
C CYS A 119 -9.89 6.00 -7.78
N PRO A 120 -11.19 5.81 -7.48
CA PRO A 120 -12.26 6.10 -8.44
C PRO A 120 -12.48 7.60 -8.69
N CYS A 121 -11.94 8.49 -7.83
CA CYS A 121 -12.14 9.93 -7.99
C CYS A 121 -11.44 10.48 -9.25
N HIS A 122 -10.18 10.13 -9.47
CA HIS A 122 -9.37 10.66 -10.57
C HIS A 122 -8.44 9.60 -11.20
N ASN A 123 -8.80 8.32 -11.07
CA ASN A 123 -8.10 7.18 -11.67
C ASN A 123 -6.61 7.03 -11.28
N SER A 124 -6.18 7.62 -10.14
CA SER A 124 -4.85 7.31 -9.63
C SER A 124 -4.75 5.82 -9.35
N THR A 125 -3.78 5.17 -10.00
CA THR A 125 -3.60 3.71 -9.99
C THR A 125 -2.24 3.37 -9.40
N PHE A 126 -2.18 2.30 -8.60
CA PHE A 126 -1.00 1.91 -7.85
C PHE A 126 -0.76 0.42 -7.95
N THR A 127 0.51 0.02 -7.91
CA THR A 127 0.89 -1.39 -7.85
C THR A 127 0.46 -2.02 -6.52
N VAL A 128 0.15 -3.31 -6.54
CA VAL A 128 -0.22 -4.03 -5.31
C VAL A 128 1.02 -4.46 -4.52
N ASP A 129 2.10 -4.79 -5.20
CA ASP A 129 3.33 -5.33 -4.59
C ASP A 129 4.17 -4.27 -3.87
N THR A 130 4.16 -3.03 -4.33
CA THR A 130 4.95 -1.94 -3.73
C THR A 130 4.15 -0.73 -3.29
N GLY A 131 2.89 -0.60 -3.75
CA GLY A 131 2.06 0.60 -3.54
C GLY A 131 2.51 1.80 -4.36
N GLU A 132 3.43 1.64 -5.31
CA GLU A 132 3.93 2.74 -6.15
C GLU A 132 2.87 3.20 -7.15
N ARG A 133 2.90 4.51 -7.48
CA ARG A 133 2.00 5.07 -8.48
C ARG A 133 2.33 4.55 -9.89
N LEU A 134 1.33 4.03 -10.58
CA LEU A 134 1.39 3.65 -11.99
C LEU A 134 0.87 4.76 -12.89
N ALA A 135 -0.28 5.35 -12.55
CA ALA A 135 -0.96 6.35 -13.35
C ALA A 135 -1.79 7.31 -12.47
N GLY A 136 -2.24 8.41 -13.08
CA GLY A 136 -3.12 9.39 -12.47
C GLY A 136 -2.42 10.47 -11.65
N PRO A 137 -3.18 11.42 -11.07
CA PRO A 137 -2.64 12.66 -10.51
C PRO A 137 -2.01 12.53 -9.11
N ALA A 138 -2.07 11.37 -8.45
CA ALA A 138 -1.47 11.21 -7.12
C ALA A 138 0.02 11.59 -7.14
N PRO A 139 0.50 12.43 -6.18
CA PRO A 139 1.89 12.89 -6.19
C PRO A 139 2.90 11.84 -5.74
N ARG A 140 2.43 10.72 -5.18
CA ARG A 140 3.23 9.63 -4.63
C ARG A 140 2.46 8.32 -4.66
N GLY A 141 3.10 7.21 -4.30
CA GLY A 141 2.46 5.94 -4.02
C GLY A 141 1.63 5.95 -2.73
N LEU A 142 0.87 4.89 -2.49
CA LEU A 142 0.09 4.72 -1.27
C LEU A 142 0.97 4.69 -0.03
N TYR A 143 0.48 5.26 1.07
CA TYR A 143 1.12 5.13 2.38
C TYR A 143 1.12 3.67 2.83
N ARG A 144 2.20 3.25 3.48
CA ARG A 144 2.45 1.84 3.81
C ARG A 144 2.26 1.57 5.28
N PHE A 145 1.79 0.36 5.56
CA PHE A 145 1.96 -0.27 6.86
C PHE A 145 3.12 -1.25 6.77
N ARG A 146 3.77 -1.52 7.91
CA ARG A 146 4.84 -2.52 7.98
C ARG A 146 4.31 -3.81 8.61
N VAL A 147 4.40 -4.90 7.85
CA VAL A 147 4.25 -6.25 8.37
C VAL A 147 5.54 -6.58 9.11
N THR A 148 5.45 -6.80 10.42
CA THR A 148 6.61 -7.00 11.30
C THR A 148 6.81 -8.46 11.71
N GLY A 149 5.79 -9.29 11.54
CA GLY A 149 5.86 -10.70 11.88
C GLY A 149 4.80 -11.52 11.17
N VAL A 150 5.06 -12.81 11.04
CA VAL A 150 4.09 -13.82 10.63
C VAL A 150 4.27 -15.01 11.55
N THR A 151 3.18 -15.42 12.19
CA THR A 151 3.09 -16.63 13.01
C THR A 151 2.29 -17.69 12.29
N ASP A 152 2.15 -18.87 12.88
CA ASP A 152 1.29 -19.94 12.34
C ASP A 152 -0.20 -19.54 12.29
N ALA A 153 -0.60 -18.52 13.06
CA ALA A 153 -1.99 -18.10 13.18
C ALA A 153 -2.28 -16.76 12.49
N ALA A 154 -1.34 -15.83 12.47
CA ALA A 154 -1.60 -14.45 12.07
C ALA A 154 -0.41 -13.75 11.42
N ILE A 155 -0.74 -12.75 10.62
CA ILE A 155 0.17 -11.76 10.07
C ILE A 155 0.06 -10.51 10.94
N GLU A 156 1.18 -10.01 11.45
CA GLU A 156 1.25 -8.89 12.38
C GLU A 156 1.66 -7.60 11.67
N ILE A 157 0.82 -6.56 11.83
CA ILE A 157 1.07 -5.22 11.31
C ILE A 157 1.18 -4.28 12.52
N ASN A 158 2.37 -3.72 12.75
CA ASN A 158 2.66 -2.98 13.97
C ASN A 158 3.02 -1.52 13.73
N GLU A 159 3.30 -1.13 12.49
CA GLU A 159 3.77 0.21 12.17
C GLU A 159 3.05 0.78 10.94
N VAL A 160 2.96 2.09 10.88
CA VAL A 160 2.44 2.85 9.74
C VAL A 160 3.43 3.93 9.35
N GLU A 161 3.48 4.26 8.07
CA GLU A 161 4.26 5.37 7.52
C GLU A 161 3.83 6.69 8.17
N GLU A 162 4.82 7.44 8.71
CA GLU A 162 4.58 8.63 9.52
C GLU A 162 3.79 9.71 8.76
N ASP A 163 4.07 9.87 7.47
CA ASP A 163 3.47 10.91 6.63
C ASP A 163 1.95 10.76 6.47
N VAL A 164 1.39 9.56 6.63
CA VAL A 164 -0.07 9.37 6.59
C VAL A 164 -0.76 10.14 7.70
N LEU A 165 -0.12 10.31 8.85
CA LEU A 165 -0.67 10.99 10.01
C LEU A 165 -0.82 12.51 9.81
N LEU A 166 -0.19 13.06 8.78
CA LEU A 166 -0.36 14.45 8.36
C LEU A 166 -1.46 14.62 7.32
N PHE A 167 -1.94 13.52 6.76
CA PHE A 167 -2.86 13.50 5.62
C PHE A 167 -4.29 13.08 6.00
N VAL A 168 -4.47 12.31 7.07
CA VAL A 168 -5.77 11.77 7.55
C VAL A 168 -6.37 12.60 8.68
#